data_d702accab550dde668381dca137f7eff
#
_entry.id   d702accab550dde668381dca137f7eff
#
_cell.length_a   1.000
_cell.length_b   1.000
_cell.length_c   1.000
_cell.angle_alpha   90.00
_cell.angle_beta   90.00
_cell.angle_gamma   90.00
#
_symmetry.space_group_name_H-M   'P 1'
#
loop_
_entity.id
_entity.type
_entity.pdbx_description
1 polymer ?
#
loop_
_entity_poly.entity_id
_entity_poly.type
_entity_poly.pdbx_seq_one_letter_code
_entity_poly.pdbx_strand_id
1 'polypeptide(L)'
;MDTVVIGAGISGLYTSILLARQGISVLVFDPRAGIYTRPGLIDRRILTLIKERLNLEVLPNAEKNVHLKDVERALYAYALKLNIRFENKEFVDFATGNNKGICVVNEEKTQEFLPCSHVFDCTGYKRILAHKINSLVHPSPFQITIITDVTIKQHFLAYVRMSEEDALRIKEFDPMAIAPKKYVLAMQRLQQEGWREFIYPQLRVHTFGKNKFAMYVECPNDLFREKAQKWLQTVLFCIGDKDIFYEELPPPQKYLKKPRLCLFKVEPDELNKFVFQDMNFPTVLIAGTGQMGADYRHGNALKLAFKSIDLMIHNLEKRHGEIINFYEKTYLLQLNPFLESHRSSLINFYKKLNEQAFHGQLYAKAIYQKLFEQGNDEMAWQSMMHKLDALITYNQTLRKYNTVIVNGCIQLSSYKPKGLIAELIEIQQAFTMAYLHLSEDFKKERQDIKIKTFTLAVALNRIGDLLQQNNKFYIAHRAYMGSLSSYTSFPIASHYPKDETELYLKIIMSCRKTAQQDKIFSLADEILAKYPQQAALHELLKKILFHTIRGGIEYLEKNTVIDKVSLAKKIRGYCSNYAAIYDDIRRNLTCKIATIDAILQDSEQQENNFVI
;
A
#
# COMPACT_ATOMS: atom_id res chain seq x y z
N MET A 1 35.30 11.47 -14.57
CA MET A 1 34.42 12.32 -13.74
C MET A 1 33.67 11.40 -12.79
N ASP A 2 33.86 11.56 -11.48
CA ASP A 2 33.48 10.48 -10.57
C ASP A 2 32.05 10.57 -10.01
N THR A 3 31.41 11.74 -10.11
CA THR A 3 30.10 11.95 -9.48
C THR A 3 29.10 12.52 -10.46
N VAL A 4 27.97 11.83 -10.59
CA VAL A 4 26.86 12.19 -11.46
C VAL A 4 25.56 12.34 -10.65
N VAL A 5 24.74 13.30 -11.03
CA VAL A 5 23.38 13.48 -10.52
C VAL A 5 22.37 13.32 -11.67
N ILE A 6 21.42 12.40 -11.52
CA ILE A 6 20.34 12.21 -12.48
C ILE A 6 19.07 12.88 -11.95
N GLY A 7 18.60 13.87 -12.70
CA GLY A 7 17.45 14.70 -12.34
C GLY A 7 17.86 16.07 -11.79
N ALA A 8 17.43 17.14 -12.44
CA ALA A 8 17.66 18.54 -12.06
C ALA A 8 16.41 19.21 -11.44
N GLY A 9 15.54 18.45 -10.78
CA GLY A 9 14.49 19.00 -9.93
C GLY A 9 15.05 19.52 -8.61
N ILE A 10 14.17 19.99 -7.71
CA ILE A 10 14.60 20.61 -6.45
C ILE A 10 15.58 19.75 -5.62
N SER A 11 15.37 18.42 -5.56
CA SER A 11 16.29 17.50 -4.86
C SER A 11 17.66 17.42 -5.55
N GLY A 12 17.68 17.32 -6.89
CA GLY A 12 18.94 17.21 -7.64
C GLY A 12 19.74 18.52 -7.63
N LEU A 13 19.07 19.66 -7.74
CA LEU A 13 19.71 20.97 -7.58
C LEU A 13 20.31 21.13 -6.18
N TYR A 14 19.55 20.77 -5.15
CA TYR A 14 20.03 20.84 -3.77
C TYR A 14 21.22 19.89 -3.52
N THR A 15 21.13 18.65 -4.00
CA THR A 15 22.23 17.66 -3.91
C THR A 15 23.49 18.16 -4.62
N SER A 16 23.38 18.62 -5.86
CA SER A 16 24.52 19.08 -6.64
C SER A 16 25.18 20.32 -6.05
N ILE A 17 24.39 21.26 -5.50
CA ILE A 17 24.93 22.42 -4.79
C ILE A 17 25.73 22.02 -3.54
N LEU A 18 25.19 21.10 -2.73
CA LEU A 18 25.90 20.62 -1.54
C LEU A 18 27.20 19.89 -1.88
N LEU A 19 27.19 19.05 -2.91
CA LEU A 19 28.38 18.35 -3.40
C LEU A 19 29.44 19.36 -3.90
N ALA A 20 29.05 20.32 -4.74
CA ALA A 20 29.97 21.35 -5.25
C ALA A 20 30.56 22.22 -4.13
N ARG A 21 29.77 22.59 -3.12
CA ARG A 21 30.26 23.34 -1.94
C ARG A 21 31.26 22.54 -1.10
N GLN A 22 31.32 21.25 -1.28
CA GLN A 22 32.31 20.37 -0.65
C GLN A 22 33.50 20.07 -1.57
N GLY A 23 33.60 20.78 -2.69
CA GLY A 23 34.70 20.67 -3.65
C GLY A 23 34.58 19.46 -4.59
N ILE A 24 33.43 18.76 -4.61
CA ILE A 24 33.21 17.60 -5.49
C ILE A 24 32.76 18.14 -6.86
N SER A 25 33.45 17.67 -7.91
CA SER A 25 33.05 17.95 -9.31
C SER A 25 31.82 17.13 -9.70
N VAL A 26 30.74 17.82 -10.07
CA VAL A 26 29.42 17.19 -10.35
C VAL A 26 28.96 17.51 -11.77
N LEU A 27 28.46 16.46 -12.44
CA LEU A 27 27.73 16.58 -13.69
C LEU A 27 26.26 16.19 -13.48
N VAL A 28 25.34 17.04 -13.92
CA VAL A 28 23.91 16.83 -13.73
C VAL A 28 23.25 16.56 -15.08
N PHE A 29 22.50 15.47 -15.18
CA PHE A 29 21.71 15.11 -16.36
C PHE A 29 20.21 15.26 -16.06
N ASP A 30 19.53 16.05 -16.85
CA ASP A 30 18.06 16.12 -16.93
C ASP A 30 17.67 16.69 -18.29
N PRO A 31 16.80 16.02 -19.07
CA PRO A 31 16.38 16.53 -20.39
C PRO A 31 15.68 17.90 -20.32
N ARG A 32 15.39 18.40 -19.12
CA ARG A 32 14.75 19.68 -18.89
C ARG A 32 15.59 20.63 -18.04
N ALA A 33 16.89 20.39 -17.91
CA ALA A 33 17.76 21.27 -17.14
C ALA A 33 17.65 22.72 -17.63
N GLY A 34 17.46 23.66 -16.69
CA GLY A 34 17.19 25.07 -16.99
C GLY A 34 15.74 25.41 -17.38
N ILE A 35 14.88 24.40 -17.57
CA ILE A 35 13.50 24.57 -18.01
C ILE A 35 12.54 24.16 -16.89
N TYR A 36 12.22 25.08 -16.01
CA TYR A 36 11.37 24.83 -14.85
C TYR A 36 9.95 25.35 -15.06
N THR A 37 9.03 24.43 -15.26
CA THR A 37 7.60 24.71 -15.52
C THR A 37 6.67 23.85 -14.69
N ARG A 38 7.23 22.99 -13.81
CA ARG A 38 6.40 22.11 -13.00
C ARG A 38 5.44 22.89 -12.13
N PRO A 39 4.18 22.45 -12.08
CA PRO A 39 3.23 22.98 -11.13
C PRO A 39 3.62 22.54 -9.72
N GLY A 40 3.17 23.30 -8.77
CA GLY A 40 3.33 23.00 -7.36
C GLY A 40 3.61 24.26 -6.56
N LEU A 41 3.13 24.26 -5.34
CA LEU A 41 3.39 25.31 -4.37
C LEU A 41 4.24 24.73 -3.25
N ILE A 42 5.16 25.53 -2.75
CA ILE A 42 6.06 25.20 -1.65
C ILE A 42 5.75 26.15 -0.49
N ASP A 43 5.66 25.59 0.71
CA ASP A 43 5.55 26.36 1.94
C ASP A 43 6.83 27.21 2.16
N ARG A 44 6.65 28.43 2.62
CA ARG A 44 7.75 29.36 2.94
C ARG A 44 8.80 28.76 3.87
N ARG A 45 8.43 27.85 4.77
CA ARG A 45 9.37 27.12 5.65
C ARG A 45 10.49 26.40 4.90
N ILE A 46 10.23 25.99 3.65
CA ILE A 46 11.27 25.41 2.78
C ILE A 46 12.30 26.46 2.35
N LEU A 47 11.87 27.70 2.09
CA LEU A 47 12.81 28.79 1.79
C LEU A 47 13.71 29.11 2.99
N THR A 48 13.16 29.08 4.20
CA THR A 48 13.93 29.21 5.43
C THR A 48 15.00 28.13 5.55
N LEU A 49 14.64 26.87 5.30
CA LEU A 49 15.61 25.76 5.28
C LEU A 49 16.72 25.96 4.24
N ILE A 50 16.36 26.41 3.02
CA ILE A 50 17.35 26.70 1.98
C ILE A 50 18.28 27.85 2.44
N LYS A 51 17.74 28.91 3.04
CA LYS A 51 18.53 30.04 3.57
C LYS A 51 19.49 29.57 4.66
N GLU A 52 19.01 28.80 5.63
CA GLU A 52 19.82 28.24 6.73
C GLU A 52 20.94 27.32 6.24
N ARG A 53 20.66 26.49 5.25
CA ARG A 53 21.61 25.47 4.77
C ARG A 53 22.56 25.97 3.69
N LEU A 54 22.08 26.79 2.77
CA LEU A 54 22.86 27.28 1.64
C LEU A 54 23.33 28.74 1.80
N ASN A 55 22.91 29.42 2.87
CA ASN A 55 23.08 30.87 3.01
C ASN A 55 22.61 31.61 1.73
N LEU A 56 21.52 31.15 1.16
CA LEU A 56 20.96 31.62 -0.10
C LEU A 56 19.54 32.13 0.15
N GLU A 57 19.34 33.42 -0.04
CA GLU A 57 18.00 34.00 0.05
C GLU A 57 17.27 33.83 -1.28
N VAL A 58 16.37 32.84 -1.32
CA VAL A 58 15.54 32.54 -2.47
C VAL A 58 14.22 33.30 -2.33
N LEU A 59 13.86 34.14 -3.29
CA LEU A 59 12.60 34.88 -3.32
C LEU A 59 12.33 35.67 -2.02
N PRO A 60 13.14 36.69 -1.69
CA PRO A 60 13.06 37.41 -0.41
C PRO A 60 11.71 38.05 -0.14
N ASN A 61 10.99 38.48 -1.18
CA ASN A 61 9.68 39.12 -1.10
C ASN A 61 8.50 38.14 -1.21
N ALA A 62 8.74 36.83 -1.07
CA ALA A 62 7.68 35.87 -1.19
C ALA A 62 6.73 35.88 0.03
N GLU A 63 5.44 35.88 -0.24
CA GLU A 63 4.39 35.74 0.76
C GLU A 63 4.35 34.28 1.34
N LYS A 64 3.17 33.77 1.69
CA LYS A 64 3.05 32.46 2.38
C LYS A 64 3.49 31.26 1.55
N ASN A 65 3.15 31.22 0.26
CA ASN A 65 3.46 30.11 -0.65
C ASN A 65 4.17 30.63 -1.90
N VAL A 66 5.13 29.85 -2.36
CA VAL A 66 5.90 30.14 -3.57
C VAL A 66 5.76 29.01 -4.59
N HIS A 67 5.92 29.33 -5.86
CA HIS A 67 5.93 28.30 -6.88
C HIS A 67 7.21 27.48 -6.84
N LEU A 68 7.06 26.16 -6.91
CA LEU A 68 8.17 25.22 -7.03
C LEU A 68 9.14 25.63 -8.14
N LYS A 69 8.61 25.95 -9.31
CA LYS A 69 9.39 26.37 -10.48
C LYS A 69 10.29 27.59 -10.23
N ASP A 70 9.87 28.52 -9.38
CA ASP A 70 10.64 29.74 -9.11
C ASP A 70 11.77 29.46 -8.13
N VAL A 71 11.55 28.55 -7.19
CA VAL A 71 12.62 28.03 -6.31
C VAL A 71 13.64 27.21 -7.11
N GLU A 72 13.17 26.32 -8.01
CA GLU A 72 14.05 25.56 -8.90
C GLU A 72 14.91 26.48 -9.78
N ARG A 73 14.34 27.54 -10.35
CA ARG A 73 15.09 28.54 -11.15
C ARG A 73 16.15 29.24 -10.32
N ALA A 74 15.82 29.64 -9.10
CA ALA A 74 16.77 30.31 -8.21
C ALA A 74 17.91 29.40 -7.80
N LEU A 75 17.62 28.13 -7.45
CA LEU A 75 18.63 27.13 -7.15
C LEU A 75 19.50 26.81 -8.38
N TYR A 76 18.91 26.69 -9.56
CA TYR A 76 19.65 26.48 -10.80
C TYR A 76 20.61 27.62 -11.11
N ALA A 77 20.13 28.87 -11.00
CA ALA A 77 20.98 30.04 -11.19
C ALA A 77 22.15 30.10 -10.19
N TYR A 78 21.90 29.63 -8.96
CA TYR A 78 22.96 29.53 -7.95
C TYR A 78 23.93 28.37 -8.26
N ALA A 79 23.43 27.23 -8.71
CA ALA A 79 24.25 26.11 -9.12
C ALA A 79 25.22 26.44 -10.27
N LEU A 80 24.76 27.25 -11.25
CA LEU A 80 25.60 27.77 -12.34
C LEU A 80 26.74 28.66 -11.81
N LYS A 81 26.51 29.48 -10.77
CA LYS A 81 27.57 30.29 -10.14
C LYS A 81 28.62 29.42 -9.42
N LEU A 82 28.27 28.20 -9.05
CA LEU A 82 29.20 27.22 -8.48
C LEU A 82 29.89 26.35 -9.55
N ASN A 83 29.77 26.73 -10.85
CA ASN A 83 30.32 26.02 -11.99
C ASN A 83 29.84 24.56 -12.13
N ILE A 84 28.64 24.24 -11.62
CA ILE A 84 28.02 22.93 -11.82
C ILE A 84 27.60 22.82 -13.29
N ARG A 85 28.00 21.73 -13.93
CA ARG A 85 27.67 21.46 -15.34
C ARG A 85 26.34 20.73 -15.44
N PHE A 86 25.47 21.20 -16.33
CA PHE A 86 24.19 20.60 -16.65
C PHE A 86 24.14 20.22 -18.11
N GLU A 87 23.67 19.01 -18.39
CA GLU A 87 23.48 18.52 -19.76
C GLU A 87 22.02 18.04 -19.95
N ASN A 88 21.44 18.43 -21.09
CA ASN A 88 20.05 18.07 -21.45
C ASN A 88 20.02 16.68 -22.07
N LYS A 89 20.41 15.67 -21.28
CA LYS A 89 20.43 14.25 -21.67
C LYS A 89 19.60 13.44 -20.69
N GLU A 90 19.09 12.30 -21.16
CA GLU A 90 18.32 11.35 -20.39
C GLU A 90 19.16 10.12 -20.06
N PHE A 91 19.10 9.64 -18.82
CA PHE A 91 19.68 8.37 -18.44
C PHE A 91 18.92 7.21 -19.09
N VAL A 92 19.63 6.24 -19.64
CA VAL A 92 19.08 5.07 -20.33
C VAL A 92 19.49 3.76 -19.69
N ASP A 93 20.79 3.62 -19.35
CA ASP A 93 21.33 2.35 -18.87
C ASP A 93 22.58 2.52 -18.00
N PHE A 94 22.99 1.42 -17.36
CA PHE A 94 24.29 1.28 -16.72
C PHE A 94 25.26 0.55 -17.64
N ALA A 95 26.49 0.99 -17.67
CA ALA A 95 27.60 0.18 -18.12
C ALA A 95 28.23 -0.53 -16.91
N THR A 96 28.50 -1.82 -17.05
CA THR A 96 28.92 -2.73 -15.98
C THR A 96 30.32 -3.27 -16.19
N GLY A 97 30.94 -3.82 -15.13
CA GLY A 97 32.26 -4.42 -15.16
C GLY A 97 33.40 -3.42 -15.00
N ASN A 98 34.54 -3.65 -15.69
CA ASN A 98 35.74 -2.82 -15.51
C ASN A 98 35.54 -1.35 -15.92
N ASN A 99 34.63 -1.09 -16.86
CA ASN A 99 34.26 0.25 -17.31
C ASN A 99 32.89 0.64 -16.79
N LYS A 100 32.71 0.58 -15.46
CA LYS A 100 31.43 0.95 -14.84
C LYS A 100 31.11 2.43 -15.02
N GLY A 101 29.83 2.71 -15.27
CA GLY A 101 29.36 4.06 -15.53
C GLY A 101 27.89 4.08 -15.94
N ILE A 102 27.49 5.15 -16.58
CA ILE A 102 26.13 5.31 -17.11
C ILE A 102 26.13 5.56 -18.61
N CYS A 103 25.01 5.21 -19.22
CA CYS A 103 24.69 5.57 -20.61
C CYS A 103 23.59 6.64 -20.61
N VAL A 104 23.82 7.72 -21.31
CA VAL A 104 22.86 8.81 -21.48
C VAL A 104 22.58 9.05 -22.96
N VAL A 105 21.43 9.64 -23.26
CA VAL A 105 21.01 9.95 -24.63
C VAL A 105 20.56 11.40 -24.75
N ASN A 106 20.94 12.06 -25.82
CA ASN A 106 20.51 13.40 -26.16
C ASN A 106 19.14 13.40 -26.88
N GLU A 107 18.64 14.58 -27.27
CA GLU A 107 17.37 14.73 -28.02
C GLU A 107 17.40 14.01 -29.39
N GLU A 108 18.57 13.88 -30.00
CA GLU A 108 18.80 13.19 -31.29
C GLU A 108 18.92 11.68 -31.15
N LYS A 109 18.73 11.15 -29.91
CA LYS A 109 18.89 9.72 -29.55
C LYS A 109 20.32 9.17 -29.72
N THR A 110 21.31 10.04 -29.78
CA THR A 110 22.72 9.62 -29.76
C THR A 110 23.07 9.20 -28.33
N GLN A 111 23.53 7.95 -28.20
CA GLN A 111 23.93 7.41 -26.90
C GLN A 111 25.39 7.70 -26.62
N GLU A 112 25.67 8.10 -25.39
CA GLU A 112 27.02 8.40 -24.91
C GLU A 112 27.25 7.62 -23.60
N PHE A 113 28.43 7.04 -23.48
CA PHE A 113 28.92 6.40 -22.27
C PHE A 113 29.71 7.40 -21.44
N LEU A 114 29.43 7.42 -20.12
CA LEU A 114 30.15 8.23 -19.15
C LEU A 114 30.65 7.35 -18.01
N PRO A 115 31.97 7.19 -17.82
CA PRO A 115 32.51 6.50 -16.67
C PRO A 115 32.27 7.33 -15.40
N CYS A 116 31.74 6.68 -14.36
CA CYS A 116 31.52 7.30 -13.04
C CYS A 116 31.53 6.26 -11.92
N SER A 117 31.94 6.68 -10.74
CA SER A 117 31.98 5.83 -9.55
C SER A 117 30.73 5.98 -8.67
N HIS A 118 30.11 7.15 -8.68
CA HIS A 118 28.94 7.47 -7.86
C HIS A 118 27.84 8.16 -8.67
N VAL A 119 26.61 7.70 -8.52
CA VAL A 119 25.44 8.27 -9.18
C VAL A 119 24.32 8.53 -8.17
N PHE A 120 23.82 9.76 -8.13
CA PHE A 120 22.69 10.14 -7.30
C PHE A 120 21.40 10.11 -8.11
N ASP A 121 20.44 9.26 -7.71
CA ASP A 121 19.08 9.27 -8.26
C ASP A 121 18.25 10.37 -7.59
N CYS A 122 18.12 11.48 -8.27
CA CYS A 122 17.28 12.62 -7.90
C CYS A 122 16.02 12.74 -8.78
N THR A 123 15.59 11.63 -9.40
CA THR A 123 14.42 11.61 -10.30
C THR A 123 13.08 11.62 -9.55
N GLY A 124 13.13 11.65 -8.21
CA GLY A 124 11.97 11.66 -7.33
C GLY A 124 11.22 10.33 -7.35
N TYR A 125 9.89 10.37 -7.30
CA TYR A 125 9.05 9.16 -7.29
C TYR A 125 9.21 8.25 -8.53
N LYS A 126 9.83 8.74 -9.58
CA LYS A 126 10.14 7.93 -10.77
C LYS A 126 11.21 6.88 -10.50
N ARG A 127 12.16 7.14 -9.58
CA ARG A 127 13.19 6.18 -9.16
C ARG A 127 13.85 5.46 -10.33
N ILE A 128 14.23 6.23 -11.37
CA ILE A 128 14.62 5.66 -12.67
C ILE A 128 15.80 4.70 -12.53
N LEU A 129 16.79 5.05 -11.70
CA LEU A 129 17.96 4.21 -11.49
C LEU A 129 17.61 2.97 -10.67
N ALA A 130 16.79 3.10 -9.63
CA ALA A 130 16.34 1.97 -8.82
C ALA A 130 15.57 0.94 -9.66
N HIS A 131 14.65 1.39 -10.52
CA HIS A 131 13.93 0.51 -11.45
C HIS A 131 14.86 -0.16 -12.46
N LYS A 132 15.85 0.58 -12.96
CA LYS A 132 16.81 0.01 -13.91
C LYS A 132 17.68 -1.06 -13.24
N ILE A 133 18.18 -0.84 -12.03
CA ILE A 133 18.93 -1.84 -11.28
C ILE A 133 18.07 -3.08 -11.03
N ASN A 134 16.80 -2.92 -10.64
CA ASN A 134 15.87 -4.04 -10.45
C ASN A 134 15.66 -4.89 -11.72
N SER A 135 15.81 -4.29 -12.90
CA SER A 135 15.72 -5.02 -14.16
C SER A 135 17.00 -5.78 -14.52
N LEU A 136 18.14 -5.43 -13.93
CA LEU A 136 19.46 -6.00 -14.24
C LEU A 136 19.96 -6.97 -13.16
N VAL A 137 19.46 -6.85 -11.93
CA VAL A 137 19.96 -7.61 -10.77
C VAL A 137 18.87 -8.48 -10.17
N HIS A 138 19.16 -9.76 -9.93
CA HIS A 138 18.26 -10.70 -9.30
C HIS A 138 18.90 -11.32 -8.03
N PRO A 139 18.16 -11.39 -6.90
CA PRO A 139 16.82 -10.79 -6.67
C PRO A 139 16.87 -9.26 -6.69
N SER A 140 15.76 -8.64 -7.07
CA SER A 140 15.61 -7.18 -7.14
C SER A 140 15.94 -6.52 -5.80
N PRO A 141 16.97 -5.65 -5.72
CA PRO A 141 17.42 -5.09 -4.45
C PRO A 141 16.49 -4.00 -3.90
N PHE A 142 15.77 -3.29 -4.76
CA PHE A 142 14.86 -2.22 -4.37
C PHE A 142 13.41 -2.70 -4.37
N GLN A 143 12.75 -2.62 -3.22
CA GLN A 143 11.35 -2.95 -3.07
C GLN A 143 10.59 -1.71 -2.61
N ILE A 144 9.40 -1.49 -3.19
CA ILE A 144 8.51 -0.39 -2.83
C ILE A 144 7.43 -0.94 -1.91
N THR A 145 7.28 -0.31 -0.75
CA THR A 145 6.22 -0.63 0.22
C THR A 145 5.29 0.57 0.36
N ILE A 146 3.99 0.35 0.25
CA ILE A 146 2.98 1.39 0.51
C ILE A 146 2.94 1.67 2.01
N ILE A 147 3.08 2.95 2.38
CA ILE A 147 3.20 3.36 3.80
C ILE A 147 1.86 3.30 4.53
N THR A 148 0.75 3.53 3.82
CA THR A 148 -0.55 3.68 4.46
C THR A 148 -1.55 2.66 3.96
N ASP A 149 -2.41 2.22 4.88
CA ASP A 149 -3.56 1.38 4.59
C ASP A 149 -4.77 2.18 4.05
N VAL A 150 -4.52 3.29 3.37
CA VAL A 150 -5.60 4.12 2.86
C VAL A 150 -5.94 3.73 1.44
N THR A 151 -7.21 3.87 1.11
CA THR A 151 -7.67 3.77 -0.27
C THR A 151 -6.94 4.79 -1.14
N ILE A 152 -6.23 4.28 -2.13
CA ILE A 152 -5.53 5.10 -3.12
C ILE A 152 -6.60 5.86 -3.89
N LYS A 153 -6.47 7.19 -3.90
CA LYS A 153 -7.38 8.06 -4.60
C LYS A 153 -6.68 8.76 -5.77
N GLN A 154 -7.42 8.86 -6.86
CA GLN A 154 -6.98 9.64 -8.00
C GLN A 154 -7.32 11.11 -7.76
N HIS A 155 -6.39 11.96 -8.10
CA HIS A 155 -6.54 13.41 -8.05
C HIS A 155 -6.29 14.02 -9.41
N PHE A 156 -6.90 15.17 -9.59
CA PHE A 156 -6.84 15.94 -10.80
C PHE A 156 -6.35 17.35 -10.48
N LEU A 157 -5.37 17.82 -11.22
CA LEU A 157 -4.87 19.20 -11.11
C LEU A 157 -5.24 19.98 -12.35
N ALA A 158 -5.96 21.09 -12.16
CA ALA A 158 -6.29 22.06 -13.18
C ALA A 158 -5.69 23.43 -12.87
N TYR A 159 -5.27 24.14 -13.91
CA TYR A 159 -4.92 25.56 -13.83
C TYR A 159 -5.99 26.38 -14.54
N VAL A 160 -6.65 27.23 -13.79
CA VAL A 160 -7.81 27.97 -14.27
C VAL A 160 -7.71 29.47 -13.97
N ARG A 161 -8.41 30.23 -14.75
CA ARG A 161 -8.76 31.62 -14.46
C ARG A 161 -10.24 31.67 -14.09
N MET A 162 -10.58 32.31 -12.99
CA MET A 162 -11.95 32.54 -12.54
C MET A 162 -12.02 33.86 -11.75
N SER A 163 -13.24 34.29 -11.40
CA SER A 163 -13.42 35.41 -10.51
C SER A 163 -12.91 35.11 -9.10
N GLU A 164 -12.46 36.15 -8.38
CA GLU A 164 -12.06 36.00 -6.98
C GLU A 164 -13.25 35.63 -6.09
N GLU A 165 -14.45 36.13 -6.43
CA GLU A 165 -15.70 35.79 -5.73
C GLU A 165 -16.03 34.31 -5.84
N ASP A 166 -15.95 33.71 -7.04
CA ASP A 166 -16.18 32.27 -7.22
C ASP A 166 -15.11 31.45 -6.54
N ALA A 167 -13.86 31.89 -6.58
CA ALA A 167 -12.77 31.20 -5.86
C ALA A 167 -12.96 31.25 -4.33
N LEU A 168 -13.45 32.36 -3.80
CA LEU A 168 -13.77 32.49 -2.37
C LEU A 168 -14.95 31.58 -2.00
N ARG A 169 -16.01 31.57 -2.79
CA ARG A 169 -17.16 30.68 -2.62
C ARG A 169 -16.76 29.20 -2.56
N ILE A 170 -15.84 28.78 -3.45
CA ILE A 170 -15.30 27.40 -3.43
C ILE A 170 -14.51 27.13 -2.15
N LYS A 171 -13.71 28.10 -1.67
CA LYS A 171 -12.90 27.93 -0.44
C LYS A 171 -13.74 27.89 0.83
N GLU A 172 -14.85 28.61 0.85
CA GLU A 172 -15.77 28.72 1.98
C GLU A 172 -16.89 27.68 1.94
N PHE A 173 -16.91 26.82 0.92
CA PHE A 173 -17.91 25.79 0.78
C PHE A 173 -17.90 24.81 1.97
N ASP A 174 -19.04 24.73 2.65
CA ASP A 174 -19.29 23.75 3.71
C ASP A 174 -20.37 22.77 3.26
N PRO A 175 -20.01 21.50 3.00
CA PRO A 175 -20.98 20.47 2.62
C PRO A 175 -22.09 20.24 3.66
N MET A 176 -21.81 20.54 4.93
CA MET A 176 -22.74 20.35 6.04
C MET A 176 -23.80 21.47 6.15
N ALA A 177 -23.57 22.60 5.49
CA ALA A 177 -24.49 23.74 5.47
C ALA A 177 -25.53 23.67 4.33
N ILE A 178 -25.47 22.65 3.46
CA ILE A 178 -26.31 22.57 2.27
C ILE A 178 -27.69 21.99 2.61
N ALA A 179 -28.73 22.54 1.98
CA ALA A 179 -30.08 22.00 2.09
C ALA A 179 -30.15 20.53 1.61
N PRO A 180 -30.86 19.63 2.32
CA PRO A 180 -30.90 18.20 2.03
C PRO A 180 -31.18 17.83 0.57
N LYS A 181 -32.19 18.45 -0.06
CA LYS A 181 -32.52 18.20 -1.46
C LYS A 181 -31.37 18.56 -2.42
N LYS A 182 -30.67 19.68 -2.18
CA LYS A 182 -29.52 20.09 -2.97
C LYS A 182 -28.34 19.13 -2.80
N TYR A 183 -28.10 18.68 -1.58
CA TYR A 183 -27.08 17.67 -1.29
C TYR A 183 -27.29 16.40 -2.13
N VAL A 184 -28.50 15.87 -2.11
CA VAL A 184 -28.83 14.65 -2.85
C VAL A 184 -28.69 14.83 -4.35
N LEU A 185 -29.20 15.95 -4.91
CA LEU A 185 -29.04 16.26 -6.35
C LEU A 185 -27.56 16.38 -6.75
N ALA A 186 -26.74 16.99 -5.90
CA ALA A 186 -25.31 17.08 -6.14
C ALA A 186 -24.66 15.68 -6.13
N MET A 187 -24.99 14.83 -5.15
CA MET A 187 -24.46 13.45 -5.10
C MET A 187 -24.90 12.64 -6.33
N GLN A 188 -26.15 12.74 -6.76
CA GLN A 188 -26.64 12.06 -7.97
C GLN A 188 -25.85 12.50 -9.22
N ARG A 189 -25.61 13.81 -9.40
CA ARG A 189 -24.81 14.32 -10.53
C ARG A 189 -23.37 13.83 -10.49
N LEU A 190 -22.72 13.88 -9.32
CA LEU A 190 -21.36 13.37 -9.14
C LEU A 190 -21.29 11.87 -9.44
N GLN A 191 -22.30 11.09 -9.01
CA GLN A 191 -22.37 9.64 -9.27
C GLN A 191 -22.58 9.32 -10.76
N GLN A 192 -23.32 10.13 -11.49
CA GLN A 192 -23.47 10.00 -12.96
C GLN A 192 -22.12 10.16 -13.69
N GLU A 193 -21.19 10.93 -13.12
CA GLU A 193 -19.82 11.09 -13.65
C GLU A 193 -18.82 10.06 -13.05
N GLY A 194 -19.33 9.03 -12.36
CA GLY A 194 -18.50 7.93 -11.83
C GLY A 194 -18.05 8.11 -10.38
N TRP A 195 -18.47 9.19 -9.68
CA TRP A 195 -18.20 9.34 -8.25
C TRP A 195 -18.97 8.29 -7.44
N ARG A 196 -18.29 7.59 -6.56
CA ARG A 196 -18.90 6.45 -5.83
C ARG A 196 -19.04 6.68 -4.35
N GLU A 197 -18.59 7.84 -3.87
CA GLU A 197 -18.76 8.25 -2.49
C GLU A 197 -20.09 8.99 -2.29
N PHE A 198 -20.52 9.08 -1.01
CA PHE A 198 -21.68 9.86 -0.61
C PHE A 198 -21.31 11.19 0.05
N ILE A 199 -20.07 11.61 -0.14
CA ILE A 199 -19.52 12.88 0.32
C ILE A 199 -18.97 13.66 -0.88
N TYR A 200 -18.87 14.97 -0.73
CA TYR A 200 -18.26 15.79 -1.77
C TYR A 200 -16.79 15.43 -1.98
N PRO A 201 -16.29 15.41 -3.22
CA PRO A 201 -14.88 15.26 -3.49
C PRO A 201 -14.07 16.38 -2.86
N GLN A 202 -12.91 16.07 -2.32
CA GLN A 202 -12.02 17.07 -1.75
C GLN A 202 -11.52 18.01 -2.85
N LEU A 203 -11.64 19.30 -2.60
CA LEU A 203 -11.18 20.36 -3.50
C LEU A 203 -10.28 21.33 -2.74
N ARG A 204 -9.08 21.58 -3.27
CA ARG A 204 -8.16 22.61 -2.77
C ARG A 204 -7.85 23.60 -3.84
N VAL A 205 -7.99 24.88 -3.52
CA VAL A 205 -7.75 26.00 -4.43
C VAL A 205 -6.59 26.83 -3.92
N HIS A 206 -5.55 26.98 -4.74
CA HIS A 206 -4.38 27.78 -4.44
C HIS A 206 -4.26 28.91 -5.44
N THR A 207 -4.23 30.14 -4.95
CA THR A 207 -4.01 31.34 -5.75
C THR A 207 -2.53 31.46 -6.14
N PHE A 208 -2.23 31.75 -7.40
CA PHE A 208 -0.87 31.97 -7.87
C PHE A 208 -0.69 33.22 -8.77
N GLY A 209 -1.70 34.04 -8.84
CA GLY A 209 -1.72 35.31 -9.55
C GLY A 209 -3.12 35.90 -9.54
N LYS A 210 -3.30 37.10 -10.00
CA LYS A 210 -4.61 37.75 -10.08
C LYS A 210 -5.56 36.87 -10.91
N ASN A 211 -6.65 36.42 -10.31
CA ASN A 211 -7.67 35.55 -10.92
C ASN A 211 -7.12 34.22 -11.49
N LYS A 212 -5.93 33.77 -11.03
CA LYS A 212 -5.31 32.52 -11.48
C LYS A 212 -5.19 31.52 -10.33
N PHE A 213 -5.72 30.30 -10.53
CA PHE A 213 -5.84 29.32 -9.49
C PHE A 213 -5.34 27.94 -9.96
N ALA A 214 -4.67 27.25 -9.05
CA ALA A 214 -4.39 25.81 -9.17
C ALA A 214 -5.41 25.06 -8.31
N MET A 215 -6.19 24.21 -8.95
CA MET A 215 -7.25 23.43 -8.32
C MET A 215 -6.84 21.96 -8.26
N TYR A 216 -6.77 21.42 -7.06
CA TYR A 216 -6.56 20.00 -6.81
C TYR A 216 -7.88 19.38 -6.40
N VAL A 217 -8.40 18.50 -7.24
CA VAL A 217 -9.72 17.89 -7.09
C VAL A 217 -9.58 16.38 -6.97
N GLU A 218 -10.19 15.81 -5.96
CA GLU A 218 -10.36 14.36 -5.86
C GLU A 218 -11.31 13.89 -6.97
N CYS A 219 -11.03 12.77 -7.61
CA CYS A 219 -11.82 12.28 -8.73
C CYS A 219 -11.96 10.75 -8.73
N PRO A 220 -12.91 10.20 -9.49
CA PRO A 220 -13.05 8.76 -9.64
C PRO A 220 -11.73 8.10 -10.09
N ASN A 221 -11.43 6.90 -9.55
CA ASN A 221 -10.18 6.20 -9.83
C ASN A 221 -10.06 5.72 -11.29
N ASP A 222 -11.16 5.65 -11.99
CA ASP A 222 -11.29 5.28 -13.41
C ASP A 222 -11.57 6.49 -14.32
N LEU A 223 -11.40 7.71 -13.81
CA LEU A 223 -11.56 8.91 -14.62
C LEU A 223 -10.48 8.98 -15.69
N PHE A 224 -10.89 8.99 -16.94
CA PHE A 224 -10.02 9.24 -18.08
C PHE A 224 -9.85 10.75 -18.30
N ARG A 225 -8.73 11.09 -18.90
CA ARG A 225 -8.35 12.49 -19.13
C ARG A 225 -9.36 13.27 -19.97
N GLU A 226 -9.97 12.64 -20.95
CA GLU A 226 -10.96 13.24 -21.84
C GLU A 226 -12.22 13.67 -21.08
N LYS A 227 -12.52 13.02 -19.96
CA LYS A 227 -13.66 13.35 -19.08
C LYS A 227 -13.30 14.31 -17.95
N ALA A 228 -12.03 14.64 -17.77
CA ALA A 228 -11.56 15.42 -16.64
C ALA A 228 -12.14 16.83 -16.57
N GLN A 229 -12.33 17.47 -17.74
CA GLN A 229 -12.96 18.79 -17.83
C GLN A 229 -14.43 18.73 -17.40
N LYS A 230 -15.17 17.73 -17.87
CA LYS A 230 -16.57 17.53 -17.48
C LYS A 230 -16.68 17.25 -15.99
N TRP A 231 -15.78 16.45 -15.43
CA TRP A 231 -15.71 16.20 -14.00
C TRP A 231 -15.53 17.50 -13.20
N LEU A 232 -14.56 18.35 -13.60
CA LEU A 232 -14.34 19.63 -12.95
C LEU A 232 -15.59 20.53 -13.00
N GLN A 233 -16.24 20.65 -14.15
CA GLN A 233 -17.49 21.41 -14.31
C GLN A 233 -18.58 20.89 -13.38
N THR A 234 -18.75 19.58 -13.30
CA THR A 234 -19.75 18.95 -12.42
C THR A 234 -19.46 19.25 -10.94
N VAL A 235 -18.19 19.11 -10.51
CA VAL A 235 -17.80 19.43 -9.12
C VAL A 235 -18.04 20.89 -8.79
N LEU A 236 -17.63 21.80 -9.67
CA LEU A 236 -17.82 23.24 -9.47
C LEU A 236 -19.29 23.63 -9.44
N PHE A 237 -20.12 23.06 -10.31
CA PHE A 237 -21.56 23.24 -10.29
C PHE A 237 -22.17 22.77 -8.97
N CYS A 238 -21.80 21.58 -8.50
CA CYS A 238 -22.31 21.02 -7.25
C CYS A 238 -21.91 21.84 -6.01
N ILE A 239 -20.74 22.50 -6.03
CA ILE A 239 -20.24 23.37 -4.97
C ILE A 239 -20.87 24.76 -5.04
N GLY A 240 -20.93 25.35 -6.23
CA GLY A 240 -21.40 26.73 -6.43
C GLY A 240 -22.92 26.93 -6.39
N ASP A 241 -23.69 25.85 -6.48
CA ASP A 241 -25.16 25.89 -6.69
C ASP A 241 -25.60 26.71 -7.92
N LYS A 242 -24.67 27.06 -8.77
CA LYS A 242 -24.82 27.71 -10.07
C LYS A 242 -23.57 27.45 -10.90
N ASP A 243 -23.66 27.73 -12.17
CA ASP A 243 -22.50 27.62 -13.06
C ASP A 243 -21.40 28.58 -12.58
N ILE A 244 -20.25 28.00 -12.25
CA ILE A 244 -19.01 28.73 -12.01
C ILE A 244 -18.26 28.80 -13.33
N PHE A 245 -18.11 30.00 -13.86
CA PHE A 245 -17.37 30.23 -15.10
C PHE A 245 -15.87 30.21 -14.82
N TYR A 246 -15.16 29.37 -15.53
CA TYR A 246 -13.71 29.34 -15.52
C TYR A 246 -13.14 29.13 -16.92
N GLU A 247 -11.95 29.64 -17.13
CA GLU A 247 -11.16 29.45 -18.34
C GLU A 247 -9.93 28.62 -17.99
N GLU A 248 -9.66 27.55 -18.72
CA GLU A 248 -8.41 26.81 -18.59
C GLU A 248 -7.25 27.66 -19.06
N LEU A 249 -6.21 27.79 -18.23
CA LEU A 249 -5.03 28.53 -18.62
C LEU A 249 -4.29 27.79 -19.73
N PRO A 250 -3.95 28.47 -20.85
CA PRO A 250 -3.22 27.84 -21.92
C PRO A 250 -1.85 27.31 -21.43
N PRO A 251 -1.34 26.23 -22.00
CA PRO A 251 0.02 25.78 -21.72
C PRO A 251 1.01 26.90 -22.14
N PRO A 252 2.16 27.01 -21.45
CA PRO A 252 3.21 27.93 -21.90
C PRO A 252 3.57 27.61 -23.36
N GLN A 253 3.71 28.61 -24.21
CA GLN A 253 3.94 28.48 -25.67
C GLN A 253 5.05 27.46 -26.00
N LYS A 254 6.10 27.39 -25.18
CA LYS A 254 7.23 26.46 -25.32
C LYS A 254 6.84 24.98 -25.09
N TYR A 255 5.64 24.69 -24.55
CA TYR A 255 5.19 23.33 -24.16
C TYR A 255 3.76 23.03 -24.59
N LEU A 256 3.39 23.41 -25.78
CA LEU A 256 2.05 23.20 -26.38
C LEU A 256 1.54 21.75 -26.30
N LYS A 257 2.46 20.77 -26.18
CA LYS A 257 2.12 19.34 -26.10
C LYS A 257 1.77 18.85 -24.69
N LYS A 258 1.97 19.64 -23.62
CA LYS A 258 1.65 19.22 -22.25
C LYS A 258 0.37 19.87 -21.77
N PRO A 259 -0.65 19.06 -21.46
CA PRO A 259 -1.90 19.60 -20.94
C PRO A 259 -1.69 20.25 -19.58
N ARG A 260 -2.49 21.28 -19.32
CA ARG A 260 -2.60 21.88 -18.00
C ARG A 260 -3.48 21.08 -17.03
N LEU A 261 -4.11 20.04 -17.54
CA LEU A 261 -4.87 19.08 -16.78
C LEU A 261 -3.98 17.85 -16.52
N CYS A 262 -3.79 17.48 -15.27
CA CYS A 262 -2.95 16.35 -14.90
C CYS A 262 -3.68 15.44 -13.92
N LEU A 263 -3.91 14.21 -14.33
CA LEU A 263 -4.38 13.15 -13.45
C LEU A 263 -3.18 12.47 -12.77
N PHE A 264 -3.27 12.22 -11.48
CA PHE A 264 -2.22 11.54 -10.72
C PHE A 264 -2.81 10.80 -9.52
N LYS A 265 -2.19 9.68 -9.18
CA LYS A 265 -2.52 8.94 -7.97
C LYS A 265 -1.72 9.48 -6.78
N VAL A 266 -2.34 9.48 -5.63
CA VAL A 266 -1.68 9.81 -4.35
C VAL A 266 -1.52 8.52 -3.57
N GLU A 267 -0.31 8.00 -3.59
CA GLU A 267 0.06 6.71 -3.03
C GLU A 267 1.40 6.86 -2.29
N PRO A 268 1.36 7.22 -1.00
CA PRO A 268 2.59 7.31 -0.22
C PRO A 268 3.26 5.95 -0.10
N ASP A 269 4.52 5.91 -0.47
CA ASP A 269 5.34 4.70 -0.51
C ASP A 269 6.74 4.94 0.05
N GLU A 270 7.47 3.88 0.29
CA GLU A 270 8.84 3.90 0.78
C GLU A 270 9.67 2.82 0.10
N LEU A 271 10.92 3.13 -0.22
CA LEU A 271 11.90 2.13 -0.60
C LEU A 271 12.48 1.43 0.63
N ASN A 272 12.68 0.12 0.53
CA ASN A 272 13.34 -0.67 1.57
C ASN A 272 14.84 -0.36 1.70
N LYS A 273 15.44 0.22 0.65
CA LYS A 273 16.88 0.48 0.53
C LYS A 273 17.13 1.77 -0.26
N PHE A 274 18.14 2.53 0.14
CA PHE A 274 18.46 3.83 -0.49
C PHE A 274 19.82 3.85 -1.18
N VAL A 275 20.58 2.78 -1.03
CA VAL A 275 21.94 2.66 -1.57
C VAL A 275 22.09 1.31 -2.23
N PHE A 276 22.71 1.29 -3.41
CA PHE A 276 23.14 0.09 -4.07
C PHE A 276 24.63 0.15 -4.33
N GLN A 277 25.36 -0.80 -3.77
CA GLN A 277 26.81 -0.95 -3.93
C GLN A 277 27.09 -2.35 -4.47
N ASP A 278 27.73 -2.40 -5.62
CA ASP A 278 28.13 -3.64 -6.29
C ASP A 278 29.45 -3.40 -7.05
N MET A 279 30.27 -4.42 -7.20
CA MET A 279 31.57 -4.31 -7.87
C MET A 279 31.43 -3.96 -9.35
N ASN A 280 30.34 -4.36 -9.99
CA ASN A 280 30.08 -4.19 -11.43
C ASN A 280 29.36 -2.88 -11.77
N PHE A 281 28.83 -2.18 -10.79
CA PHE A 281 28.04 -0.96 -10.99
C PHE A 281 28.68 0.25 -10.30
N PRO A 282 28.41 1.48 -10.77
CA PRO A 282 28.66 2.65 -9.92
C PRO A 282 27.82 2.54 -8.66
N THR A 283 28.31 3.11 -7.55
CA THR A 283 27.50 3.24 -6.33
C THR A 283 26.31 4.16 -6.60
N VAL A 284 25.08 3.63 -6.42
CA VAL A 284 23.84 4.38 -6.65
C VAL A 284 23.24 4.80 -5.33
N LEU A 285 23.00 6.11 -5.19
CA LEU A 285 22.45 6.76 -4.00
C LEU A 285 21.08 7.36 -4.36
N ILE A 286 19.99 6.80 -3.80
CA ILE A 286 18.65 7.34 -4.01
C ILE A 286 18.45 8.53 -3.08
N ALA A 287 18.25 9.72 -3.64
CA ALA A 287 18.22 10.96 -2.88
C ALA A 287 16.85 11.66 -2.91
N GLY A 288 16.54 12.34 -1.80
CA GLY A 288 15.35 13.17 -1.73
C GLY A 288 14.03 12.40 -1.75
N THR A 289 13.05 12.89 -2.51
CA THR A 289 11.70 12.29 -2.58
C THR A 289 11.67 10.92 -3.25
N GLY A 290 12.78 10.42 -3.79
CA GLY A 290 12.89 9.05 -4.28
C GLY A 290 12.90 8.01 -3.16
N GLN A 291 13.32 8.38 -1.96
CA GLN A 291 13.39 7.47 -0.80
C GLN A 291 12.00 7.17 -0.23
N MET A 292 11.17 8.20 -0.10
CA MET A 292 9.82 8.10 0.42
C MET A 292 8.89 8.99 -0.39
N GLY A 293 7.90 8.38 -1.04
CA GLY A 293 6.81 9.06 -1.71
C GLY A 293 5.90 9.77 -0.70
N ALA A 294 5.32 10.87 -1.10
CA ALA A 294 4.53 11.70 -0.20
C ALA A 294 3.15 12.02 -0.75
N ASP A 295 2.23 12.27 0.16
CA ASP A 295 0.99 12.94 -0.16
C ASP A 295 1.23 14.46 -0.20
N TYR A 296 0.91 15.09 -1.33
CA TYR A 296 1.07 16.53 -1.49
C TYR A 296 0.24 17.33 -0.47
N ARG A 297 -0.86 16.77 0.02
CA ARG A 297 -1.74 17.39 1.03
C ARG A 297 -1.10 17.45 2.42
N HIS A 298 -0.18 16.52 2.71
CA HIS A 298 0.56 16.47 3.97
C HIS A 298 1.65 17.55 4.04
N GLY A 299 2.29 17.89 2.91
CA GLY A 299 3.19 19.05 2.78
C GLY A 299 4.61 18.90 3.35
N ASN A 300 4.98 17.77 3.97
CA ASN A 300 6.28 17.58 4.65
C ASN A 300 7.36 16.87 3.83
N ALA A 301 7.06 16.44 2.61
CA ALA A 301 7.98 15.62 1.79
C ALA A 301 9.32 16.31 1.51
N LEU A 302 9.30 17.59 1.15
CA LEU A 302 10.52 18.34 0.84
C LEU A 302 11.40 18.56 2.07
N LYS A 303 10.81 18.73 3.25
CA LYS A 303 11.56 18.84 4.51
C LYS A 303 12.34 17.54 4.80
N LEU A 304 11.70 16.39 4.64
CA LEU A 304 12.35 15.09 4.77
C LEU A 304 13.42 14.89 3.70
N ALA A 305 13.12 15.24 2.44
CA ALA A 305 14.04 15.13 1.31
C ALA A 305 15.33 15.92 1.55
N PHE A 306 15.24 17.17 2.00
CA PHE A 306 16.43 17.98 2.32
C PHE A 306 17.21 17.40 3.47
N LYS A 307 16.53 16.99 4.55
CA LYS A 307 17.20 16.35 5.69
C LYS A 307 17.92 15.07 5.29
N SER A 308 17.30 14.24 4.47
CA SER A 308 17.90 13.01 3.94
C SER A 308 19.14 13.32 3.10
N ILE A 309 19.06 14.32 2.20
CA ILE A 309 20.19 14.75 1.37
C ILE A 309 21.34 15.30 2.26
N ASP A 310 21.04 16.16 3.23
CA ASP A 310 22.04 16.67 4.17
C ASP A 310 22.81 15.53 4.86
N LEU A 311 22.08 14.55 5.39
CA LEU A 311 22.66 13.38 6.05
C LEU A 311 23.46 12.52 5.07
N MET A 312 22.95 12.33 3.84
CA MET A 312 23.64 11.56 2.80
C MET A 312 25.00 12.20 2.46
N ILE A 313 25.02 13.52 2.22
CA ILE A 313 26.23 14.26 1.90
C ILE A 313 27.21 14.30 3.10
N HIS A 314 26.68 14.36 4.33
CA HIS A 314 27.51 14.31 5.54
C HIS A 314 28.22 12.97 5.74
N ASN A 315 27.62 11.87 5.31
CA ASN A 315 28.15 10.51 5.42
C ASN A 315 28.98 10.05 4.21
N LEU A 316 29.36 10.98 3.31
CA LEU A 316 30.34 10.73 2.26
C LEU A 316 31.75 10.91 2.77
N GLU A 317 32.61 9.92 2.58
CA GLU A 317 34.05 10.06 2.72
C GLU A 317 34.63 10.66 1.44
N LYS A 318 35.45 11.71 1.59
CA LYS A 318 35.95 12.50 0.47
C LYS A 318 37.46 12.68 0.57
N ARG A 319 38.07 12.60 -0.60
CA ARG A 319 39.52 12.85 -0.71
C ARG A 319 39.82 13.49 -2.07
N HIS A 320 40.56 14.60 -2.08
CA HIS A 320 40.96 15.33 -3.29
C HIS A 320 39.81 15.67 -4.25
N GLY A 321 38.61 15.99 -3.71
CA GLY A 321 37.44 16.35 -4.53
C GLY A 321 36.66 15.16 -5.09
N GLU A 322 36.98 13.95 -4.67
CA GLU A 322 36.31 12.71 -5.07
C GLU A 322 35.64 12.04 -3.88
N ILE A 323 34.55 11.29 -4.15
CA ILE A 323 33.91 10.43 -3.16
C ILE A 323 34.65 9.10 -3.13
N ILE A 324 35.22 8.74 -1.96
CA ILE A 324 35.93 7.49 -1.76
C ILE A 324 35.00 6.40 -1.26
N ASN A 325 34.09 6.76 -0.34
CA ASN A 325 33.19 5.80 0.29
C ASN A 325 31.89 6.49 0.76
N PHE A 326 30.88 5.66 1.02
CA PHE A 326 29.65 6.09 1.67
C PHE A 326 29.35 5.23 2.90
N TYR A 327 29.18 5.84 4.05
CA TYR A 327 28.92 5.17 5.33
C TYR A 327 27.42 4.88 5.50
N GLU A 328 26.91 3.88 4.76
CA GLU A 328 25.47 3.54 4.72
C GLU A 328 24.89 3.27 6.11
N LYS A 329 25.57 2.49 6.96
CA LYS A 329 25.07 2.15 8.30
C LYS A 329 24.86 3.40 9.16
N THR A 330 25.84 4.31 9.16
CA THR A 330 25.77 5.56 9.93
C THR A 330 24.66 6.47 9.38
N TYR A 331 24.57 6.56 8.06
CA TYR A 331 23.50 7.30 7.40
C TYR A 331 22.12 6.79 7.81
N LEU A 332 21.88 5.48 7.75
CA LEU A 332 20.59 4.87 8.11
C LEU A 332 20.26 5.07 9.60
N LEU A 333 21.24 4.91 10.49
CA LEU A 333 21.04 5.19 11.93
C LEU A 333 20.59 6.64 12.18
N GLN A 334 21.16 7.60 11.44
CA GLN A 334 20.80 9.01 11.55
C GLN A 334 19.47 9.35 10.88
N LEU A 335 19.11 8.67 9.77
CA LEU A 335 17.92 8.97 8.98
C LEU A 335 16.66 8.31 9.54
N ASN A 336 16.74 7.07 10.05
CA ASN A 336 15.60 6.28 10.49
C ASN A 336 14.64 7.01 11.44
N PRO A 337 15.08 7.78 12.46
CA PRO A 337 14.17 8.53 13.32
C PRO A 337 13.30 9.55 12.56
N PHE A 338 13.86 10.16 11.51
CA PHE A 338 13.11 11.11 10.67
C PHE A 338 12.11 10.40 9.74
N LEU A 339 12.48 9.24 9.20
CA LEU A 339 11.58 8.40 8.40
C LEU A 339 10.40 7.91 9.25
N GLU A 340 10.66 7.40 10.45
CA GLU A 340 9.63 6.95 11.38
C GLU A 340 8.68 8.08 11.81
N SER A 341 9.24 9.25 12.14
CA SER A 341 8.44 10.43 12.46
C SER A 341 7.56 10.86 11.28
N HIS A 342 8.10 10.85 10.06
CA HIS A 342 7.35 11.20 8.86
C HIS A 342 6.25 10.17 8.57
N ARG A 343 6.55 8.87 8.67
CA ARG A 343 5.60 7.76 8.51
C ARG A 343 4.46 7.89 9.52
N SER A 344 4.77 8.10 10.80
CA SER A 344 3.76 8.30 11.85
C SER A 344 2.88 9.52 11.59
N SER A 345 3.49 10.62 11.12
CA SER A 345 2.75 11.84 10.75
C SER A 345 1.81 11.62 9.56
N LEU A 346 2.26 10.87 8.53
CA LEU A 346 1.41 10.47 7.41
C LEU A 346 0.24 9.60 7.86
N ILE A 347 0.48 8.57 8.65
CA ILE A 347 -0.56 7.69 9.19
C ILE A 347 -1.60 8.50 9.96
N ASN A 348 -1.16 9.42 10.83
CA ASN A 348 -2.08 10.28 11.58
C ASN A 348 -2.87 11.24 10.68
N PHE A 349 -2.24 11.74 9.61
CA PHE A 349 -2.93 12.56 8.62
C PHE A 349 -4.04 11.76 7.92
N TYR A 350 -3.78 10.53 7.52
CA TYR A 350 -4.78 9.68 6.89
C TYR A 350 -5.88 9.23 7.86
N LYS A 351 -5.55 8.96 9.13
CA LYS A 351 -6.57 8.71 10.16
C LYS A 351 -7.58 9.86 10.23
N LYS A 352 -7.10 11.12 10.22
CA LYS A 352 -7.97 12.29 10.20
C LYS A 352 -8.83 12.37 8.93
N LEU A 353 -8.26 12.08 7.76
CA LEU A 353 -9.04 12.04 6.51
C LEU A 353 -10.15 10.98 6.56
N ASN A 354 -9.85 9.79 7.09
CA ASN A 354 -10.83 8.72 7.24
C ASN A 354 -11.93 9.10 8.25
N GLU A 355 -11.58 9.79 9.33
CA GLU A 355 -12.57 10.30 10.28
C GLU A 355 -13.50 11.34 9.65
N GLN A 356 -12.94 12.27 8.87
CA GLN A 356 -13.74 13.25 8.13
C GLN A 356 -14.68 12.57 7.12
N ALA A 357 -14.19 11.59 6.38
CA ALA A 357 -15.01 10.82 5.45
C ALA A 357 -16.14 10.07 6.18
N PHE A 358 -15.85 9.45 7.30
CA PHE A 358 -16.84 8.74 8.11
C PHE A 358 -17.95 9.68 8.64
N HIS A 359 -17.58 10.82 9.20
CA HIS A 359 -18.55 11.82 9.66
C HIS A 359 -19.39 12.36 8.51
N GLY A 360 -18.80 12.60 7.35
CA GLY A 360 -19.54 13.00 6.15
C GLY A 360 -20.55 11.95 5.69
N GLN A 361 -20.19 10.68 5.77
CA GLN A 361 -21.11 9.58 5.44
C GLN A 361 -22.25 9.43 6.44
N LEU A 362 -22.00 9.62 7.74
CA LEU A 362 -23.07 9.67 8.74
C LEU A 362 -24.03 10.83 8.49
N TYR A 363 -23.51 11.98 8.11
CA TYR A 363 -24.32 13.13 7.73
C TYR A 363 -25.16 12.84 6.48
N ALA A 364 -24.55 12.25 5.45
CA ALA A 364 -25.27 11.80 4.25
C ALA A 364 -26.41 10.84 4.62
N LYS A 365 -26.15 9.85 5.48
CA LYS A 365 -27.17 8.91 5.94
C LYS A 365 -28.35 9.62 6.59
N ALA A 366 -28.10 10.58 7.47
CA ALA A 366 -29.17 11.35 8.11
C ALA A 366 -30.01 12.16 7.09
N ILE A 367 -29.36 12.73 6.05
CA ILE A 367 -30.06 13.43 4.98
C ILE A 367 -30.96 12.48 4.19
N TYR A 368 -30.42 11.36 3.74
CA TYR A 368 -31.18 10.37 2.95
C TYR A 368 -32.33 9.79 3.76
N GLN A 369 -32.12 9.45 5.02
CA GLN A 369 -33.15 8.95 5.92
C GLN A 369 -34.29 9.95 6.09
N LYS A 370 -33.98 11.24 6.33
CA LYS A 370 -34.97 12.31 6.46
C LYS A 370 -35.82 12.48 5.19
N LEU A 371 -35.20 12.34 4.02
CA LEU A 371 -35.93 12.45 2.74
C LEU A 371 -36.78 11.20 2.46
N PHE A 372 -36.33 10.03 2.86
CA PHE A 372 -37.10 8.79 2.81
C PHE A 372 -38.38 8.88 3.63
N GLU A 373 -38.28 9.36 4.88
CA GLU A 373 -39.42 9.57 5.78
C GLU A 373 -40.46 10.58 5.23
N GLN A 374 -40.05 11.43 4.26
CA GLN A 374 -40.93 12.38 3.57
C GLN A 374 -41.65 11.83 2.34
N GLY A 375 -41.60 10.52 2.08
CA GLY A 375 -42.44 9.85 1.07
C GLY A 375 -41.93 9.91 -0.37
N ASN A 376 -40.63 10.07 -0.58
CA ASN A 376 -40.01 9.97 -1.90
C ASN A 376 -39.69 8.51 -2.26
N ASP A 377 -39.78 8.15 -3.53
CA ASP A 377 -39.62 6.85 -4.16
C ASP A 377 -38.84 5.75 -3.40
N GLU A 378 -39.57 4.76 -2.86
CA GLU A 378 -39.13 3.84 -1.83
C GLU A 378 -37.98 2.91 -2.24
N MET A 379 -37.99 2.38 -3.47
CA MET A 379 -36.99 1.40 -3.92
C MET A 379 -35.63 2.01 -4.21
N ALA A 380 -35.57 3.17 -4.84
CA ALA A 380 -34.29 3.84 -5.13
C ALA A 380 -33.57 4.27 -3.85
N TRP A 381 -34.33 4.73 -2.85
CA TRP A 381 -33.80 5.15 -1.56
C TRP A 381 -33.28 3.99 -0.72
N GLN A 382 -33.98 2.86 -0.69
CA GLN A 382 -33.53 1.65 -0.01
C GLN A 382 -32.18 1.17 -0.55
N SER A 383 -32.04 1.11 -1.90
CA SER A 383 -30.79 0.73 -2.53
C SER A 383 -29.63 1.68 -2.15
N MET A 384 -29.90 2.99 -2.10
CA MET A 384 -28.91 4.00 -1.70
C MET A 384 -28.53 3.85 -0.22
N MET A 385 -29.49 3.62 0.65
CA MET A 385 -29.23 3.39 2.09
C MET A 385 -28.38 2.15 2.32
N HIS A 386 -28.65 1.04 1.62
CA HIS A 386 -27.84 -0.17 1.72
C HIS A 386 -26.37 0.08 1.33
N LYS A 387 -26.15 0.80 0.22
CA LYS A 387 -24.79 1.17 -0.22
C LYS A 387 -24.08 2.03 0.83
N LEU A 388 -24.80 3.00 1.39
CA LEU A 388 -24.24 3.91 2.39
C LEU A 388 -23.94 3.18 3.71
N ASP A 389 -24.81 2.26 4.13
CA ASP A 389 -24.58 1.42 5.33
C ASP A 389 -23.34 0.52 5.15
N ALA A 390 -23.15 -0.05 3.97
CA ALA A 390 -21.96 -0.83 3.66
C ALA A 390 -20.67 0.02 3.77
N LEU A 391 -20.69 1.26 3.27
CA LEU A 391 -19.57 2.20 3.39
C LEU A 391 -19.32 2.64 4.83
N ILE A 392 -20.36 2.91 5.58
CA ILE A 392 -20.26 3.26 7.02
C ILE A 392 -19.66 2.09 7.80
N THR A 393 -20.15 0.87 7.56
CA THR A 393 -19.61 -0.35 8.17
C THR A 393 -18.14 -0.54 7.82
N TYR A 394 -17.76 -0.35 6.56
CA TYR A 394 -16.36 -0.40 6.13
C TYR A 394 -15.48 0.61 6.90
N ASN A 395 -15.89 1.88 6.97
CA ASN A 395 -15.09 2.91 7.65
C ASN A 395 -15.04 2.73 9.18
N GLN A 396 -16.10 2.25 9.80
CA GLN A 396 -16.09 1.86 11.22
C GLN A 396 -15.09 0.72 11.46
N THR A 397 -15.12 -0.29 10.60
CA THR A 397 -14.21 -1.43 10.67
C THR A 397 -12.76 -1.01 10.42
N LEU A 398 -12.53 -0.11 9.45
CA LEU A 398 -11.22 0.46 9.18
C LEU A 398 -10.66 1.22 10.41
N ARG A 399 -11.48 1.95 11.13
CA ARG A 399 -11.07 2.63 12.37
C ARG A 399 -10.65 1.62 13.44
N LYS A 400 -11.44 0.56 13.66
CA LYS A 400 -11.08 -0.53 14.59
C LYS A 400 -9.78 -1.21 14.16
N TYR A 401 -9.66 -1.56 12.88
CA TYR A 401 -8.45 -2.15 12.31
C TYR A 401 -7.20 -1.29 12.60
N ASN A 402 -7.26 0.01 12.30
CA ASN A 402 -6.14 0.94 12.50
C ASN A 402 -5.78 1.19 13.97
N THR A 403 -6.65 0.81 14.93
CA THR A 403 -6.33 0.83 16.37
C THR A 403 -5.55 -0.41 16.79
N VAL A 404 -5.81 -1.55 16.17
CA VAL A 404 -5.21 -2.84 16.53
C VAL A 404 -3.95 -3.12 15.71
N ILE A 405 -3.97 -2.75 14.42
CA ILE A 405 -2.86 -2.94 13.48
C ILE A 405 -2.22 -1.58 13.17
N VAL A 406 -0.95 -1.45 13.47
CA VAL A 406 -0.15 -0.25 13.14
C VAL A 406 1.09 -0.70 12.38
N ASN A 407 1.30 -0.17 11.19
CA ASN A 407 2.41 -0.55 10.28
C ASN A 407 2.46 -2.06 10.01
N GLY A 408 1.30 -2.71 9.83
CA GLY A 408 1.21 -4.15 9.62
C GLY A 408 1.53 -5.02 10.85
N CYS A 409 1.78 -4.39 12.00
CA CYS A 409 2.10 -5.07 13.26
C CYS A 409 0.97 -4.87 14.29
N ILE A 410 0.73 -5.91 15.10
CA ILE A 410 -0.25 -5.85 16.18
C ILE A 410 0.32 -5.03 17.33
N GLN A 411 -0.46 -4.10 17.85
CA GLN A 411 -0.15 -3.43 19.12
C GLN A 411 -0.51 -4.34 20.30
N LEU A 412 0.48 -5.07 20.82
CA LEU A 412 0.30 -6.03 21.91
C LEU A 412 0.15 -5.40 23.31
N SER A 413 0.34 -4.10 23.47
CA SER A 413 0.60 -3.46 24.76
C SER A 413 -0.59 -3.42 25.73
N SER A 414 -1.82 -3.73 25.33
CA SER A 414 -3.01 -3.58 26.16
C SER A 414 -3.98 -4.79 26.19
N TYR A 415 -3.73 -5.85 25.45
CA TYR A 415 -4.69 -6.92 25.29
C TYR A 415 -4.25 -8.26 25.92
N LYS A 416 -5.18 -8.90 26.67
CA LYS A 416 -5.07 -10.33 26.96
C LYS A 416 -5.25 -11.10 25.64
N PRO A 417 -4.44 -12.15 25.33
CA PRO A 417 -4.47 -12.85 24.02
C PRO A 417 -5.88 -13.27 23.56
N LYS A 418 -6.74 -13.69 24.50
CA LYS A 418 -8.12 -14.13 24.21
C LYS A 418 -9.01 -12.98 23.71
N GLY A 419 -8.87 -11.78 24.28
CA GLY A 419 -9.60 -10.59 23.87
C GLY A 419 -9.13 -10.08 22.50
N LEU A 420 -7.82 -10.05 22.29
CA LEU A 420 -7.23 -9.65 21.01
C LEU A 420 -7.70 -10.55 19.85
N ILE A 421 -7.69 -11.87 20.02
CA ILE A 421 -8.16 -12.82 18.99
C ILE A 421 -9.64 -12.55 18.67
N ALA A 422 -10.48 -12.34 19.67
CA ALA A 422 -11.90 -12.06 19.44
C ALA A 422 -12.09 -10.76 18.63
N GLU A 423 -11.34 -9.71 18.95
CA GLU A 423 -11.41 -8.43 18.26
C GLU A 423 -10.91 -8.53 16.80
N LEU A 424 -9.81 -9.24 16.56
CA LEU A 424 -9.30 -9.45 15.20
C LEU A 424 -10.30 -10.24 14.33
N ILE A 425 -10.96 -11.25 14.89
CA ILE A 425 -12.02 -12.01 14.20
C ILE A 425 -13.23 -11.13 13.93
N GLU A 426 -13.67 -10.29 14.88
CA GLU A 426 -14.76 -9.34 14.68
C GLU A 426 -14.47 -8.34 13.55
N ILE A 427 -13.27 -7.78 13.53
CA ILE A 427 -12.82 -6.87 12.45
C ILE A 427 -12.85 -7.58 11.10
N GLN A 428 -12.35 -8.80 11.02
CA GLN A 428 -12.35 -9.61 9.81
C GLN A 428 -13.78 -9.87 9.30
N GLN A 429 -14.68 -10.31 10.18
CA GLN A 429 -16.08 -10.57 9.82
C GLN A 429 -16.77 -9.30 9.33
N ALA A 430 -16.52 -8.17 9.98
CA ALA A 430 -17.06 -6.87 9.57
C ALA A 430 -16.54 -6.42 8.20
N PHE A 431 -15.26 -6.64 7.88
CA PHE A 431 -14.73 -6.40 6.54
C PHE A 431 -15.37 -7.31 5.49
N THR A 432 -15.55 -8.59 5.81
CA THR A 432 -16.20 -9.55 4.92
C THR A 432 -17.64 -9.12 4.62
N MET A 433 -18.40 -8.77 5.64
CA MET A 433 -19.78 -8.29 5.49
C MET A 433 -19.86 -6.99 4.70
N ALA A 434 -19.00 -6.03 5.01
CA ALA A 434 -18.93 -4.79 4.24
C ALA A 434 -18.63 -5.06 2.76
N TYR A 435 -17.67 -5.94 2.46
CA TYR A 435 -17.31 -6.29 1.09
C TYR A 435 -18.46 -6.98 0.33
N LEU A 436 -19.20 -7.87 0.97
CA LEU A 436 -20.32 -8.56 0.33
C LEU A 436 -21.46 -7.60 -0.05
N HIS A 437 -21.70 -6.58 0.75
CA HIS A 437 -22.75 -5.58 0.52
C HIS A 437 -22.31 -4.43 -0.39
N LEU A 438 -21.01 -4.30 -0.71
CA LEU A 438 -20.53 -3.32 -1.68
C LEU A 438 -20.90 -3.76 -3.10
N SER A 439 -21.31 -2.80 -3.94
CA SER A 439 -21.48 -3.04 -5.37
C SER A 439 -20.16 -3.43 -6.04
N GLU A 440 -20.22 -4.09 -7.21
CA GLU A 440 -19.02 -4.56 -7.92
C GLU A 440 -18.03 -3.42 -8.24
N ASP A 441 -18.54 -2.22 -8.47
CA ASP A 441 -17.72 -1.06 -8.71
C ASP A 441 -16.96 -0.62 -7.45
N PHE A 442 -17.62 -0.61 -6.29
CA PHE A 442 -16.96 -0.35 -5.01
C PHE A 442 -15.94 -1.43 -4.64
N LYS A 443 -16.22 -2.69 -4.98
CA LYS A 443 -15.27 -3.79 -4.77
C LYS A 443 -13.95 -3.55 -5.51
N LYS A 444 -13.99 -2.98 -6.72
CA LYS A 444 -12.78 -2.61 -7.47
C LYS A 444 -11.97 -1.52 -6.78
N GLU A 445 -12.63 -0.54 -6.18
CA GLU A 445 -11.96 0.55 -5.46
C GLU A 445 -11.45 0.14 -4.07
N ARG A 446 -12.06 -0.87 -3.47
CA ARG A 446 -11.73 -1.36 -2.11
C ARG A 446 -10.91 -2.65 -2.12
N GLN A 447 -9.99 -2.80 -3.06
CA GLN A 447 -9.06 -3.93 -3.09
C GLN A 447 -8.21 -4.03 -1.79
N ASP A 448 -8.04 -2.91 -1.10
CA ASP A 448 -7.40 -2.82 0.20
C ASP A 448 -8.09 -3.68 1.28
N ILE A 449 -9.41 -3.96 1.18
CA ILE A 449 -10.11 -4.89 2.08
C ILE A 449 -9.45 -6.27 2.05
N LYS A 450 -9.10 -6.78 0.86
CA LYS A 450 -8.43 -8.08 0.70
C LYS A 450 -7.07 -8.09 1.39
N ILE A 451 -6.28 -7.02 1.19
CA ILE A 451 -4.96 -6.88 1.82
C ILE A 451 -5.09 -6.82 3.34
N LYS A 452 -6.04 -6.04 3.87
CA LYS A 452 -6.29 -5.93 5.31
C LYS A 452 -6.75 -7.26 5.91
N THR A 453 -7.65 -7.96 5.24
CA THR A 453 -8.11 -9.28 5.67
C THR A 453 -6.96 -10.29 5.68
N PHE A 454 -6.09 -10.25 4.67
CA PHE A 454 -4.87 -11.07 4.64
C PHE A 454 -3.91 -10.73 5.79
N THR A 455 -3.71 -9.43 6.08
CA THR A 455 -2.89 -8.99 7.23
C THR A 455 -3.45 -9.52 8.55
N LEU A 456 -4.77 -9.52 8.73
CA LEU A 456 -5.43 -10.10 9.90
C LEU A 456 -5.22 -11.62 9.98
N ALA A 457 -5.29 -12.32 8.84
CA ALA A 457 -5.03 -13.75 8.77
C ALA A 457 -3.59 -14.08 9.22
N VAL A 458 -2.61 -13.38 8.69
CA VAL A 458 -1.19 -13.54 9.06
C VAL A 458 -0.99 -13.24 10.56
N ALA A 459 -1.63 -12.19 11.07
CA ALA A 459 -1.55 -11.81 12.47
C ALA A 459 -2.13 -12.90 13.39
N LEU A 460 -3.32 -13.42 13.07
CA LEU A 460 -3.96 -14.51 13.82
C LEU A 460 -3.14 -15.80 13.78
N ASN A 461 -2.54 -16.14 12.62
CA ASN A 461 -1.66 -17.31 12.49
C ASN A 461 -0.44 -17.19 13.42
N ARG A 462 0.25 -16.03 13.43
CA ARG A 462 1.39 -15.78 14.32
C ARG A 462 1.03 -15.82 15.80
N ILE A 463 -0.13 -15.28 16.20
CA ILE A 463 -0.65 -15.39 17.57
C ILE A 463 -0.88 -16.86 17.92
N GLY A 464 -1.46 -17.63 17.01
CA GLY A 464 -1.64 -19.08 17.17
C GLY A 464 -0.33 -19.81 17.43
N ASP A 465 0.72 -19.50 16.66
CA ASP A 465 2.06 -20.11 16.82
C ASP A 465 2.65 -19.80 18.22
N LEU A 466 2.60 -18.55 18.66
CA LEU A 466 3.07 -18.15 19.98
C LEU A 466 2.30 -18.84 21.12
N LEU A 467 0.98 -18.98 20.98
CA LEU A 467 0.14 -19.64 21.95
C LEU A 467 0.38 -21.15 21.99
N GLN A 468 0.61 -21.77 20.84
CA GLN A 468 0.95 -23.19 20.72
C GLN A 468 2.31 -23.49 21.39
N GLN A 469 3.32 -22.64 21.16
CA GLN A 469 4.63 -22.74 21.82
C GLN A 469 4.50 -22.66 23.36
N ASN A 470 3.52 -21.91 23.85
CA ASN A 470 3.20 -21.80 25.28
C ASN A 470 2.16 -22.82 25.77
N ASN A 471 1.93 -23.90 25.04
CA ASN A 471 0.98 -25.00 25.35
C ASN A 471 -0.49 -24.55 25.53
N LYS A 472 -0.88 -23.38 25.00
CA LYS A 472 -2.26 -22.87 25.06
C LYS A 472 -3.08 -23.31 23.84
N PHE A 473 -3.15 -24.61 23.58
CA PHE A 473 -3.67 -25.21 22.34
C PHE A 473 -5.11 -24.80 22.00
N TYR A 474 -6.01 -24.67 22.99
CA TYR A 474 -7.39 -24.28 22.75
C TYR A 474 -7.51 -22.85 22.20
N ILE A 475 -6.74 -21.91 22.76
CA ILE A 475 -6.75 -20.52 22.31
C ILE A 475 -6.01 -20.39 20.97
N ALA A 476 -4.92 -21.15 20.78
CA ALA A 476 -4.21 -21.24 19.50
C ALA A 476 -5.13 -21.75 18.38
N HIS A 477 -5.92 -22.77 18.66
CA HIS A 477 -6.92 -23.30 17.72
C HIS A 477 -7.89 -22.21 17.25
N ARG A 478 -8.44 -21.40 18.17
CA ARG A 478 -9.33 -20.29 17.80
C ARG A 478 -8.64 -19.25 16.90
N ALA A 479 -7.38 -18.94 17.16
CA ALA A 479 -6.61 -18.02 16.34
C ALA A 479 -6.39 -18.58 14.92
N TYR A 480 -6.04 -19.86 14.81
CA TYR A 480 -5.87 -20.50 13.51
C TYR A 480 -7.18 -20.62 12.72
N MET A 481 -8.30 -20.93 13.39
CA MET A 481 -9.62 -20.95 12.75
C MET A 481 -10.03 -19.56 12.25
N GLY A 482 -9.76 -18.50 13.01
CA GLY A 482 -9.97 -17.12 12.57
C GLY A 482 -9.09 -16.77 11.37
N SER A 483 -7.84 -17.20 11.35
CA SER A 483 -6.95 -17.04 10.21
C SER A 483 -7.50 -17.77 8.97
N LEU A 484 -7.93 -19.04 9.10
CA LEU A 484 -8.48 -19.83 8.00
C LEU A 484 -9.74 -19.19 7.41
N SER A 485 -10.63 -18.66 8.25
CA SER A 485 -11.83 -17.94 7.80
C SER A 485 -11.49 -16.76 6.88
N SER A 486 -10.36 -16.09 7.10
CA SER A 486 -9.90 -15.01 6.21
C SER A 486 -9.48 -15.54 4.82
N TYR A 487 -8.84 -16.71 4.76
CA TYR A 487 -8.46 -17.34 3.48
C TYR A 487 -9.67 -17.85 2.69
N THR A 488 -10.71 -18.32 3.37
CA THR A 488 -11.90 -18.90 2.72
C THR A 488 -12.93 -17.84 2.32
N SER A 489 -13.03 -16.73 3.06
CA SER A 489 -13.98 -15.65 2.79
C SER A 489 -13.68 -14.83 1.53
N PHE A 490 -12.42 -14.81 1.10
CA PHE A 490 -11.99 -14.16 -0.13
C PHE A 490 -11.21 -15.16 -0.97
N PRO A 491 -11.21 -15.08 -2.30
CA PRO A 491 -10.42 -15.97 -3.16
C PRO A 491 -8.90 -15.66 -3.06
N ILE A 492 -8.43 -15.42 -1.83
CA ILE A 492 -7.02 -15.20 -1.52
C ILE A 492 -6.26 -16.54 -1.51
N ALA A 493 -6.92 -17.60 -1.08
CA ALA A 493 -6.34 -18.93 -0.96
C ALA A 493 -5.77 -19.48 -2.28
N SER A 494 -6.39 -19.14 -3.40
CA SER A 494 -5.88 -19.51 -4.74
C SER A 494 -4.49 -18.93 -5.04
N HIS A 495 -4.07 -17.88 -4.35
CA HIS A 495 -2.76 -17.23 -4.51
C HIS A 495 -1.70 -17.75 -3.53
N TYR A 496 -2.12 -18.40 -2.44
CA TYR A 496 -1.24 -18.84 -1.35
C TYR A 496 -1.57 -20.28 -0.88
N PRO A 497 -1.54 -21.29 -1.77
CA PRO A 497 -1.96 -22.65 -1.43
C PRO A 497 -1.06 -23.28 -0.36
N LYS A 498 0.22 -22.92 -0.28
CA LYS A 498 1.14 -23.39 0.74
C LYS A 498 0.76 -22.87 2.12
N ASP A 499 0.51 -21.56 2.26
CA ASP A 499 0.16 -20.93 3.54
C ASP A 499 -1.17 -21.48 4.07
N GLU A 500 -2.16 -21.68 3.19
CA GLU A 500 -3.43 -22.29 3.55
C GLU A 500 -3.23 -23.73 4.02
N THR A 501 -2.45 -24.54 3.31
CA THR A 501 -2.17 -25.94 3.67
C THR A 501 -1.42 -26.04 5.01
N GLU A 502 -0.44 -25.16 5.27
CA GLU A 502 0.23 -25.07 6.56
C GLU A 502 -0.75 -24.73 7.70
N LEU A 503 -1.72 -23.88 7.43
CA LEU A 503 -2.72 -23.47 8.41
C LEU A 503 -3.66 -24.63 8.76
N TYR A 504 -4.13 -25.42 7.78
CA TYR A 504 -4.89 -26.64 8.03
C TYR A 504 -4.09 -27.64 8.88
N LEU A 505 -2.80 -27.83 8.59
CA LEU A 505 -1.92 -28.67 9.39
C LEU A 505 -1.88 -28.21 10.86
N LYS A 506 -1.70 -26.92 11.11
CA LYS A 506 -1.66 -26.35 12.48
C LYS A 506 -3.00 -26.53 13.21
N ILE A 507 -4.13 -26.37 12.50
CA ILE A 507 -5.45 -26.57 13.05
C ILE A 507 -5.65 -28.06 13.43
N ILE A 508 -5.32 -28.99 12.54
CA ILE A 508 -5.40 -30.41 12.79
C ILE A 508 -4.52 -30.82 13.98
N MET A 509 -3.30 -30.29 14.05
CA MET A 509 -2.40 -30.53 15.20
C MET A 509 -2.97 -29.98 16.51
N SER A 510 -3.62 -28.82 16.49
CA SER A 510 -4.26 -28.22 17.67
C SER A 510 -5.50 -29.02 18.09
N CYS A 511 -6.32 -29.52 17.16
CA CYS A 511 -7.46 -30.39 17.42
C CYS A 511 -7.04 -31.68 18.14
N ARG A 512 -5.90 -32.27 17.80
CA ARG A 512 -5.35 -33.46 18.51
C ARG A 512 -5.03 -33.21 19.97
N LYS A 513 -4.69 -31.95 20.32
CA LYS A 513 -4.31 -31.56 21.70
C LYS A 513 -5.48 -30.98 22.50
N THR A 514 -6.63 -30.77 21.85
CA THR A 514 -7.87 -30.29 22.46
C THR A 514 -8.97 -31.36 22.36
N ALA A 515 -10.13 -31.13 22.98
CA ALA A 515 -11.27 -32.07 22.90
C ALA A 515 -12.06 -31.94 21.57
N GLN A 516 -11.40 -31.59 20.46
CA GLN A 516 -12.04 -31.35 19.15
C GLN A 516 -11.55 -32.33 18.05
N GLN A 517 -11.21 -33.55 18.45
CA GLN A 517 -10.70 -34.55 17.52
C GLN A 517 -11.72 -34.97 16.44
N ASP A 518 -13.01 -34.83 16.71
CA ASP A 518 -14.10 -35.02 15.74
C ASP A 518 -13.97 -34.16 14.46
N LYS A 519 -13.40 -32.98 14.60
CA LYS A 519 -13.22 -32.04 13.48
C LYS A 519 -12.02 -32.36 12.58
N ILE A 520 -11.13 -33.22 13.01
CA ILE A 520 -9.89 -33.52 12.26
C ILE A 520 -10.21 -34.04 10.86
N PHE A 521 -11.21 -34.92 10.75
CA PHE A 521 -11.56 -35.56 9.48
C PHE A 521 -12.17 -34.60 8.49
N SER A 522 -13.12 -33.76 8.91
CA SER A 522 -13.74 -32.76 8.01
C SER A 522 -12.71 -31.76 7.48
N LEU A 523 -11.77 -31.35 8.30
CA LEU A 523 -10.68 -30.46 7.90
C LEU A 523 -9.71 -31.14 6.93
N ALA A 524 -9.41 -32.42 7.17
CA ALA A 524 -8.55 -33.19 6.28
C ALA A 524 -9.24 -33.43 4.92
N ASP A 525 -10.52 -33.81 4.92
CA ASP A 525 -11.30 -34.00 3.70
C ASP A 525 -11.31 -32.74 2.84
N GLU A 526 -11.53 -31.59 3.46
CA GLU A 526 -11.58 -30.30 2.78
C GLU A 526 -10.25 -29.98 2.07
N ILE A 527 -9.12 -30.07 2.77
CA ILE A 527 -7.83 -29.67 2.20
C ILE A 527 -7.27 -30.69 1.21
N LEU A 528 -7.45 -31.98 1.50
CA LEU A 528 -6.98 -33.06 0.61
C LEU A 528 -7.79 -33.10 -0.70
N ALA A 529 -9.09 -32.80 -0.66
CA ALA A 529 -9.92 -32.67 -1.85
C ALA A 529 -9.55 -31.41 -2.67
N LYS A 530 -9.16 -30.34 -2.01
CA LYS A 530 -8.82 -29.08 -2.67
C LYS A 530 -7.49 -29.14 -3.43
N TYR A 531 -6.51 -29.91 -2.93
CA TYR A 531 -5.15 -30.00 -3.49
C TYR A 531 -4.68 -31.45 -3.70
N PRO A 532 -5.40 -32.27 -4.47
CA PRO A 532 -5.23 -33.73 -4.45
C PRO A 532 -3.87 -34.25 -4.95
N GLN A 533 -3.10 -33.49 -5.72
CA GLN A 533 -1.82 -33.99 -6.30
C GLN A 533 -0.80 -32.87 -6.62
N GLN A 534 -0.78 -31.80 -5.86
CA GLN A 534 0.22 -30.74 -6.10
C GLN A 534 1.59 -31.16 -5.53
N ALA A 535 2.55 -31.42 -6.42
CA ALA A 535 3.92 -31.79 -6.04
C ALA A 535 4.58 -30.81 -5.05
N ALA A 536 4.33 -29.52 -5.21
CA ALA A 536 4.84 -28.47 -4.32
C ALA A 536 4.27 -28.54 -2.87
N LEU A 537 3.14 -29.22 -2.66
CA LEU A 537 2.48 -29.38 -1.36
C LEU A 537 2.64 -30.78 -0.78
N HIS A 538 3.28 -31.70 -1.49
CA HIS A 538 3.35 -33.12 -1.12
C HIS A 538 3.79 -33.36 0.33
N GLU A 539 4.83 -32.71 0.79
CA GLU A 539 5.32 -32.83 2.17
C GLU A 539 4.35 -32.31 3.22
N LEU A 540 3.56 -31.28 2.92
CA LEU A 540 2.53 -30.75 3.81
C LEU A 540 1.32 -31.67 3.86
N LEU A 541 0.86 -32.17 2.72
CA LEU A 541 -0.25 -33.12 2.62
C LEU A 541 0.09 -34.44 3.33
N LYS A 542 1.34 -34.89 3.22
CA LYS A 542 1.88 -36.04 3.97
C LYS A 542 1.75 -35.85 5.50
N LYS A 543 2.15 -34.67 6.00
CA LYS A 543 2.01 -34.33 7.42
C LYS A 543 0.54 -34.23 7.85
N ILE A 544 -0.32 -33.67 7.02
CA ILE A 544 -1.77 -33.60 7.26
C ILE A 544 -2.34 -35.00 7.38
N LEU A 545 -2.09 -35.88 6.42
CA LEU A 545 -2.56 -37.25 6.43
C LEU A 545 -2.05 -38.03 7.69
N PHE A 546 -0.76 -37.88 8.01
CA PHE A 546 -0.16 -38.48 9.20
C PHE A 546 -0.88 -38.04 10.49
N HIS A 547 -1.08 -36.72 10.67
CA HIS A 547 -1.74 -36.19 11.86
C HIS A 547 -3.23 -36.54 11.92
N THR A 548 -3.90 -36.65 10.76
CA THR A 548 -5.30 -37.09 10.66
C THR A 548 -5.47 -38.54 11.13
N ILE A 549 -4.70 -39.44 10.55
CA ILE A 549 -4.73 -40.87 10.91
C ILE A 549 -4.38 -41.04 12.39
N ARG A 550 -3.27 -40.48 12.85
CA ARG A 550 -2.84 -40.56 14.24
C ARG A 550 -3.85 -39.91 15.20
N GLY A 551 -4.44 -38.78 14.85
CA GLY A 551 -5.48 -38.12 15.66
C GLY A 551 -6.75 -38.96 15.77
N GLY A 552 -7.15 -39.61 14.67
CA GLY A 552 -8.28 -40.52 14.64
C GLY A 552 -8.05 -41.74 15.54
N ILE A 553 -6.85 -42.33 15.51
CA ILE A 553 -6.48 -43.47 16.39
C ILE A 553 -6.48 -43.04 17.87
N GLU A 554 -5.86 -41.89 18.19
CA GLU A 554 -5.85 -41.33 19.55
C GLU A 554 -7.27 -41.07 20.07
N TYR A 555 -8.20 -40.66 19.18
CA TYR A 555 -9.60 -40.44 19.49
C TYR A 555 -10.33 -41.76 19.75
N LEU A 556 -10.06 -42.79 18.93
CA LEU A 556 -10.62 -44.12 19.06
C LEU A 556 -10.15 -44.82 20.35
N GLU A 557 -8.88 -44.65 20.74
CA GLU A 557 -8.30 -45.20 21.98
C GLU A 557 -8.93 -44.57 23.25
N LYS A 558 -9.31 -43.30 23.20
CA LYS A 558 -9.79 -42.53 24.38
C LYS A 558 -11.29 -42.57 24.60
N ASN A 559 -12.08 -42.87 23.56
CA ASN A 559 -13.54 -42.78 23.62
C ASN A 559 -14.18 -44.18 23.68
N THR A 560 -15.05 -44.35 24.69
CA THR A 560 -15.81 -45.59 24.88
C THR A 560 -17.21 -45.57 24.28
N VAL A 561 -17.70 -44.38 23.88
CA VAL A 561 -19.11 -44.16 23.48
C VAL A 561 -19.29 -44.07 21.96
N ILE A 562 -18.21 -44.01 21.18
CA ILE A 562 -18.28 -43.88 19.72
C ILE A 562 -18.42 -45.22 19.02
N ASP A 563 -19.00 -45.25 17.84
CA ASP A 563 -18.95 -46.37 16.93
C ASP A 563 -17.51 -46.57 16.42
N LYS A 564 -16.80 -47.47 17.11
CA LYS A 564 -15.39 -47.78 16.83
C LYS A 564 -15.19 -48.34 15.44
N VAL A 565 -16.14 -49.15 14.96
CA VAL A 565 -16.07 -49.79 13.65
C VAL A 565 -16.19 -48.76 12.54
N SER A 566 -17.17 -47.87 12.61
CA SER A 566 -17.34 -46.81 11.64
C SER A 566 -16.12 -45.89 11.58
N LEU A 567 -15.57 -45.51 12.74
CA LEU A 567 -14.36 -44.69 12.81
C LEU A 567 -13.13 -45.42 12.26
N ALA A 568 -12.97 -46.74 12.57
CA ALA A 568 -11.89 -47.55 12.05
C ALA A 568 -11.98 -47.67 10.50
N LYS A 569 -13.19 -47.93 9.96
CA LYS A 569 -13.45 -47.91 8.51
C LYS A 569 -13.07 -46.58 7.89
N LYS A 570 -13.42 -45.45 8.51
CA LYS A 570 -13.07 -44.09 8.03
C LYS A 570 -11.55 -43.90 8.00
N ILE A 571 -10.83 -44.25 9.07
CA ILE A 571 -9.36 -44.12 9.12
C ILE A 571 -8.71 -45.01 8.05
N ARG A 572 -9.20 -46.22 7.85
CA ARG A 572 -8.71 -47.14 6.81
C ARG A 572 -8.96 -46.58 5.40
N GLY A 573 -10.10 -45.90 5.20
CA GLY A 573 -10.42 -45.19 3.97
C GLY A 573 -9.37 -44.11 3.60
N TYR A 574 -8.83 -43.36 4.57
CA TYR A 574 -7.73 -42.42 4.30
C TYR A 574 -6.45 -43.13 3.81
N CYS A 575 -6.12 -44.30 4.39
CA CYS A 575 -4.96 -45.06 3.95
C CYS A 575 -5.10 -45.54 2.49
N SER A 576 -6.32 -45.92 2.08
CA SER A 576 -6.59 -46.40 0.72
C SER A 576 -6.78 -45.28 -0.29
N ASN A 577 -7.55 -44.27 0.05
CA ASN A 577 -7.87 -43.15 -0.86
C ASN A 577 -6.64 -42.29 -1.18
N TYR A 578 -5.66 -42.23 -0.27
CA TYR A 578 -4.42 -41.48 -0.42
C TYR A 578 -3.19 -42.37 -0.39
N ALA A 579 -3.27 -43.55 -1.03
CA ALA A 579 -2.24 -44.60 -0.97
C ALA A 579 -0.83 -44.07 -1.32
N ALA A 580 -0.69 -43.28 -2.37
CA ALA A 580 0.60 -42.71 -2.79
C ALA A 580 1.27 -41.84 -1.72
N ILE A 581 0.47 -41.09 -0.92
CA ILE A 581 0.97 -40.27 0.20
C ILE A 581 1.15 -41.14 1.44
N TYR A 582 0.26 -42.11 1.65
CA TYR A 582 0.26 -43.02 2.80
C TYR A 582 1.48 -43.91 2.85
N ASP A 583 1.93 -44.46 1.72
CA ASP A 583 3.10 -45.36 1.67
C ASP A 583 4.36 -44.69 2.24
N ASP A 584 4.51 -43.39 2.06
CA ASP A 584 5.60 -42.60 2.63
C ASP A 584 5.57 -42.52 4.17
N ILE A 585 4.38 -42.53 4.77
CA ILE A 585 4.19 -42.37 6.24
C ILE A 585 3.90 -43.68 6.95
N ARG A 586 3.65 -44.78 6.21
CA ARG A 586 3.23 -46.09 6.71
C ARG A 586 4.13 -46.62 7.82
N ARG A 587 5.46 -46.52 7.66
CA ARG A 587 6.44 -47.00 8.65
C ARG A 587 6.23 -46.38 10.03
N ASN A 588 5.83 -45.13 10.10
CA ASN A 588 5.62 -44.38 11.35
C ASN A 588 4.27 -44.66 12.02
N LEU A 589 3.37 -45.40 11.34
CA LEU A 589 2.02 -45.72 11.81
C LEU A 589 1.77 -47.21 11.99
N THR A 590 2.72 -48.09 11.63
CA THR A 590 2.52 -49.56 11.56
C THR A 590 1.90 -50.16 12.82
N CYS A 591 2.44 -49.87 14.01
CA CYS A 591 1.93 -50.40 15.27
C CYS A 591 0.51 -49.90 15.59
N LYS A 592 0.16 -48.68 15.17
CA LYS A 592 -1.15 -48.09 15.45
C LYS A 592 -2.22 -48.50 14.44
N ILE A 593 -1.84 -48.81 13.22
CA ILE A 593 -2.75 -49.36 12.21
C ILE A 593 -3.16 -50.79 12.55
N ALA A 594 -2.28 -51.59 13.16
CA ALA A 594 -2.61 -52.91 13.65
C ALA A 594 -3.82 -52.92 14.62
N THR A 595 -3.97 -51.86 15.44
CA THR A 595 -5.15 -51.71 16.32
C THR A 595 -6.44 -51.52 15.53
N ILE A 596 -6.38 -50.78 14.40
CA ILE A 596 -7.54 -50.56 13.51
C ILE A 596 -7.91 -51.87 12.82
N ASP A 597 -6.92 -52.59 12.30
CA ASP A 597 -7.14 -53.87 11.61
C ASP A 597 -7.74 -54.92 12.56
N ALA A 598 -7.31 -54.96 13.85
CA ALA A 598 -7.91 -55.84 14.87
C ALA A 598 -9.40 -55.50 15.12
N ILE A 599 -9.75 -54.20 15.25
CA ILE A 599 -11.16 -53.78 15.44
C ILE A 599 -12.03 -54.20 14.24
N LEU A 600 -11.52 -54.08 13.03
CA LEU A 600 -12.25 -54.44 11.82
C LEU A 600 -12.43 -55.96 11.69
N GLN A 601 -11.39 -56.75 12.04
CA GLN A 601 -11.46 -58.22 12.05
C GLN A 601 -12.44 -58.73 13.09
N ASP A 602 -12.43 -58.18 14.31
CA ASP A 602 -13.41 -58.55 15.35
C ASP A 602 -14.85 -58.24 14.92
N SER A 603 -15.07 -57.12 14.21
CA SER A 603 -16.37 -56.76 13.65
C SER A 603 -16.83 -57.74 12.58
N GLU A 604 -15.96 -58.13 11.64
CA GLU A 604 -16.27 -59.10 10.59
C GLU A 604 -16.55 -60.48 11.15
N GLN A 605 -15.86 -60.90 12.21
CA GLN A 605 -16.14 -62.18 12.90
C GLN A 605 -17.49 -62.15 13.63
N GLN A 606 -17.87 -61.02 14.23
CA GLN A 606 -19.17 -60.85 14.86
C GLN A 606 -20.31 -60.85 13.84
N GLU A 607 -20.16 -60.15 12.69
CA GLU A 607 -21.15 -60.16 11.60
C GLU A 607 -21.32 -61.57 11.02
N ASN A 608 -20.24 -62.34 10.83
CA ASN A 608 -20.29 -63.73 10.34
C ASN A 608 -20.91 -64.73 11.36
N ASN A 609 -20.77 -64.43 12.64
CA ASN A 609 -21.40 -65.26 13.70
C ASN A 609 -22.90 -64.97 13.90
N PHE A 610 -23.44 -63.88 13.36
CA PHE A 610 -24.86 -63.54 13.35
C PHE A 610 -25.60 -64.07 12.12
N VAL A 611 -24.90 -64.55 11.10
CA VAL A 611 -25.47 -65.08 9.85
C VAL A 611 -25.62 -66.64 9.90
N ILE A 612 -25.17 -67.28 10.97
CA ILE A 612 -25.42 -68.70 11.25
C ILE A 612 -26.52 -68.80 12.31
#